data_da8a129b3a0f957aa6ca25005031c634
#
_entry.id   da8a129b3a0f957aa6ca25005031c634
#
_cell.length_a   1.000
_cell.length_b   1.000
_cell.length_c   1.000
_cell.angle_alpha   90.00
_cell.angle_beta   90.00
_cell.angle_gamma   90.00
#
_symmetry.space_group_name_H-M   'P 1'
#
loop_
_entity.id
_entity.type
_entity.pdbx_description
1 polymer ?
#
loop_
_entity_poly.entity_id
_entity_poly.type
_entity_poly.pdbx_seq_one_letter_code
_entity_poly.pdbx_strand_id
1 'polypeptide(L)'
;MVNRLIIAAAGSGKTTYLVRQAMQQSDSVLITTYTIANEMEIRKKFVELNGCVPHNVTIQTWYSFLLQHGVRPFQGVILDDKINGMILVNEKSGKKYDGKYGPVYYAETDYRKFYFTDGMKMYSDKIAKFVCRCEKETKGKVSQRISKSYPRIYVDEIQD
;
A
#
# COMPACT_ATOMS: atom_id res chain seq x y z
N MET A 1 20.92 6.97 -3.11
CA MET A 1 20.09 7.55 -2.02
C MET A 1 20.13 6.59 -0.86
N VAL A 2 20.29 7.05 0.39
CA VAL A 2 20.33 6.17 1.59
C VAL A 2 18.94 6.15 2.20
N ASN A 3 18.40 4.95 2.43
CA ASN A 3 17.15 4.79 3.19
C ASN A 3 17.38 5.20 4.66
N ARG A 4 16.41 5.88 5.26
CA ARG A 4 16.47 6.33 6.65
C ARG A 4 15.28 5.79 7.44
N LEU A 5 15.55 5.17 8.57
CA LEU A 5 14.55 4.79 9.57
C LEU A 5 14.62 5.78 10.73
N ILE A 6 13.46 6.28 11.16
CA ILE A 6 13.32 7.20 12.29
C ILE A 6 12.50 6.51 13.36
N ILE A 7 13.10 6.31 14.52
CA ILE A 7 12.45 5.70 15.68
C ILE A 7 12.26 6.80 16.73
N ALA A 8 11.01 7.00 17.17
CA ALA A 8 10.69 8.01 18.15
C ALA A 8 9.39 7.64 18.90
N ALA A 9 9.27 8.08 20.16
CA ALA A 9 8.12 7.79 21.00
C ALA A 9 6.80 8.37 20.43
N ALA A 10 5.66 7.88 20.90
CA ALA A 10 4.36 8.48 20.60
C ALA A 10 4.35 9.95 21.06
N GLY A 11 3.72 10.83 20.27
CA GLY A 11 3.68 12.27 20.58
C GLY A 11 4.98 13.06 20.35
N SER A 12 6.07 12.43 19.92
CA SER A 12 7.37 13.09 19.70
C SER A 12 7.44 14.00 18.47
N GLY A 13 6.34 14.14 17.70
CA GLY A 13 6.29 14.98 16.52
C GLY A 13 6.75 14.31 15.23
N LYS A 14 6.73 12.96 15.12
CA LYS A 14 7.09 12.21 13.91
C LYS A 14 6.36 12.72 12.67
N THR A 15 5.04 12.84 12.73
CA THR A 15 4.20 13.33 11.62
C THR A 15 4.57 14.75 11.22
N THR A 16 4.81 15.64 12.20
CA THR A 16 5.28 17.02 11.94
C THR A 16 6.64 17.04 11.25
N TYR A 17 7.57 16.20 11.71
CA TYR A 17 8.89 16.05 11.07
C TYR A 17 8.76 15.57 9.63
N LEU A 18 7.97 14.53 9.38
CA LEU A 18 7.71 13.97 8.06
C LEU A 18 7.12 15.03 7.11
N VAL A 19 6.11 15.77 7.55
CA VAL A 19 5.49 16.86 6.77
C VAL A 19 6.51 17.94 6.42
N ARG A 20 7.32 18.40 7.37
CA ARG A 20 8.39 19.38 7.13
C ARG A 20 9.43 18.88 6.13
N GLN A 21 9.82 17.60 6.21
CA GLN A 21 10.74 17.00 5.26
C GLN A 21 10.13 16.93 3.84
N ALA A 22 8.85 16.61 3.74
CA ALA A 22 8.14 16.56 2.45
C ALA A 22 8.01 17.96 1.81
N MET A 23 7.74 18.99 2.61
CA MET A 23 7.66 20.38 2.14
C MET A 23 8.97 20.94 1.58
N GLN A 24 10.11 20.38 1.97
CA GLN A 24 11.43 20.78 1.45
C GLN A 24 11.78 20.15 0.09
N GLN A 25 10.93 19.26 -0.42
CA GLN A 25 11.21 18.58 -1.68
C GLN A 25 10.58 19.30 -2.86
N SER A 26 11.32 19.42 -3.95
CA SER A 26 10.83 19.91 -5.25
C SER A 26 10.27 18.77 -6.12
N ASP A 27 10.77 17.55 -5.94
CA ASP A 27 10.34 16.36 -6.67
C ASP A 27 9.01 15.82 -6.14
N SER A 28 8.40 14.90 -6.90
CA SER A 28 7.20 14.18 -6.47
C SER A 28 7.46 13.34 -5.22
N VAL A 29 6.63 13.55 -4.21
CA VAL A 29 6.69 12.87 -2.92
C VAL A 29 5.44 12.03 -2.72
N LEU A 30 5.61 10.78 -2.29
CA LEU A 30 4.53 9.97 -1.77
C LEU A 30 4.70 9.86 -0.25
N ILE A 31 3.60 10.10 0.47
CA ILE A 31 3.47 9.77 1.89
C ILE A 31 2.42 8.69 2.00
N THR A 32 2.77 7.56 2.58
CA THR A 32 1.85 6.47 2.84
C THR A 32 1.77 6.17 4.33
N THR A 33 0.56 5.87 4.79
CA THR A 33 0.24 5.55 6.17
C THR A 33 -0.78 4.42 6.23
N TYR A 34 -0.99 3.83 7.40
CA TYR A 34 -1.85 2.64 7.51
C TYR A 34 -3.35 2.97 7.47
N THR A 35 -3.80 4.00 8.20
CA THR A 35 -5.23 4.32 8.36
C THR A 35 -5.67 5.60 7.62
N ILE A 36 -6.95 5.68 7.31
CA ILE A 36 -7.58 6.91 6.78
C ILE A 36 -7.47 8.05 7.81
N ALA A 37 -7.59 7.74 9.10
CA ALA A 37 -7.45 8.74 10.16
C ALA A 37 -6.06 9.39 10.15
N ASN A 38 -5.00 8.58 10.02
CA ASN A 38 -3.62 9.08 9.92
C ASN A 38 -3.41 9.88 8.62
N GLU A 39 -4.00 9.45 7.50
CA GLU A 39 -3.97 10.21 6.24
C GLU A 39 -4.58 11.61 6.43
N MET A 40 -5.74 11.70 7.08
CA MET A 40 -6.41 12.98 7.38
C MET A 40 -5.58 13.85 8.33
N GLU A 41 -4.94 13.26 9.33
CA GLU A 41 -4.03 13.97 10.25
C GLU A 41 -2.83 14.56 9.52
N ILE A 42 -2.21 13.79 8.62
CA ILE A 42 -1.09 14.28 7.80
C ILE A 42 -1.56 15.45 6.92
N ARG A 43 -2.72 15.36 6.27
CA ARG A 43 -3.30 16.44 5.46
C ARG A 43 -3.56 17.69 6.30
N LYS A 44 -4.17 17.53 7.47
CA LYS A 44 -4.41 18.62 8.42
C LYS A 44 -3.09 19.31 8.81
N LYS A 45 -2.04 18.53 9.08
CA LYS A 45 -0.73 19.05 9.43
C LYS A 45 -0.09 19.87 8.28
N PHE A 46 -0.26 19.47 7.02
CA PHE A 46 0.14 20.30 5.88
C PHE A 46 -0.61 21.62 5.83
N VAL A 47 -1.93 21.60 6.04
CA VAL A 47 -2.74 22.83 6.06
C VAL A 47 -2.30 23.76 7.21
N GLU A 48 -2.05 23.23 8.40
CA GLU A 48 -1.58 24.01 9.54
C GLU A 48 -0.20 24.68 9.29
N LEU A 49 0.71 24.00 8.61
CA LEU A 49 2.09 24.46 8.44
C LEU A 49 2.32 25.25 7.13
N ASN A 50 1.51 25.02 6.11
CA ASN A 50 1.74 25.54 4.75
C ASN A 50 0.47 26.16 4.12
N GLY A 51 -0.67 26.11 4.79
CA GLY A 51 -1.95 26.56 4.23
C GLY A 51 -2.61 25.57 3.28
N CYS A 52 -1.86 24.68 2.66
CA CYS A 52 -2.38 23.64 1.75
C CYS A 52 -1.41 22.45 1.66
N VAL A 53 -1.88 21.33 1.11
CA VAL A 53 -1.01 20.25 0.69
C VAL A 53 -0.34 20.65 -0.63
N PRO A 54 1.01 20.64 -0.73
CA PRO A 54 1.71 20.98 -1.97
C PRO A 54 1.31 20.05 -3.13
N HIS A 55 1.26 20.55 -4.34
CA HIS A 55 0.82 19.81 -5.54
C HIS A 55 1.72 18.61 -5.88
N ASN A 56 2.99 18.65 -5.49
CA ASN A 56 3.95 17.56 -5.68
C ASN A 56 3.86 16.48 -4.59
N VAL A 57 3.00 16.65 -3.56
CA VAL A 57 2.83 15.69 -2.46
C VAL A 57 1.55 14.88 -2.65
N THR A 58 1.71 13.57 -2.75
CA THR A 58 0.61 12.60 -2.74
C THR A 58 0.54 11.94 -1.37
N ILE A 59 -0.63 11.90 -0.74
CA ILE A 59 -0.87 11.24 0.55
C ILE A 59 -1.90 10.14 0.32
N GLN A 60 -1.58 8.92 0.71
CA GLN A 60 -2.43 7.74 0.49
C GLN A 60 -2.31 6.76 1.66
N THR A 61 -3.36 5.98 1.91
CA THR A 61 -3.21 4.80 2.74
C THR A 61 -2.37 3.73 2.05
N TRP A 62 -1.75 2.84 2.84
CA TRP A 62 -0.94 1.74 2.33
C TRP A 62 -1.69 0.88 1.30
N TYR A 63 -2.94 0.52 1.58
CA TYR A 63 -3.75 -0.26 0.65
C TYR A 63 -4.08 0.50 -0.63
N SER A 64 -4.41 1.79 -0.53
CA SER A 64 -4.65 2.63 -1.71
C SER A 64 -3.41 2.71 -2.60
N PHE A 65 -2.25 2.89 -1.99
CA PHE A 65 -0.95 2.89 -2.69
C PHE A 65 -0.69 1.57 -3.41
N LEU A 66 -0.82 0.43 -2.72
CA LEU A 66 -0.59 -0.88 -3.32
C LEU A 66 -1.56 -1.16 -4.47
N LEU A 67 -2.85 -0.86 -4.29
CA LEU A 67 -3.86 -1.05 -5.34
C LEU A 67 -3.61 -0.17 -6.55
N GLN A 68 -3.30 1.12 -6.34
CA GLN A 68 -3.16 2.09 -7.43
C GLN A 68 -1.86 1.90 -8.20
N HIS A 69 -0.76 1.62 -7.51
CA HIS A 69 0.58 1.59 -8.12
C HIS A 69 1.14 0.20 -8.34
N GLY A 70 0.75 -0.77 -7.52
CA GLY A 70 1.23 -2.14 -7.59
C GLY A 70 0.29 -3.10 -8.32
N VAL A 71 -1.03 -3.01 -8.06
CA VAL A 71 -2.01 -3.96 -8.61
C VAL A 71 -2.53 -3.50 -9.97
N ARG A 72 -3.22 -2.35 -10.04
CA ARG A 72 -3.93 -1.90 -11.25
C ARG A 72 -3.08 -1.85 -12.53
N PRO A 73 -1.84 -1.32 -12.51
CA PRO A 73 -1.04 -1.26 -13.71
C PRO A 73 -0.47 -2.60 -14.18
N PHE A 74 -0.47 -3.61 -13.30
CA PHE A 74 0.24 -4.87 -13.53
C PHE A 74 -0.64 -6.12 -13.40
N GLN A 75 -1.92 -5.98 -13.03
CA GLN A 75 -2.81 -7.13 -12.82
C GLN A 75 -2.89 -8.05 -14.04
N GLY A 76 -2.90 -7.49 -15.25
CA GLY A 76 -2.99 -8.25 -16.51
C GLY A 76 -1.83 -9.23 -16.77
N VAL A 77 -0.73 -9.14 -15.98
CA VAL A 77 0.37 -10.12 -16.04
C VAL A 77 0.00 -11.45 -15.37
N ILE A 78 -0.97 -11.41 -14.44
CA ILE A 78 -1.39 -12.58 -13.66
C ILE A 78 -2.81 -13.00 -14.03
N LEU A 79 -3.67 -12.03 -14.35
CA LEU A 79 -5.11 -12.21 -14.44
C LEU A 79 -5.73 -11.19 -15.38
N ASP A 80 -6.53 -11.65 -16.34
CA ASP A 80 -7.25 -10.77 -17.30
C ASP A 80 -8.56 -10.21 -16.73
N ASP A 81 -9.04 -10.77 -15.62
CA ASP A 81 -10.29 -10.34 -14.98
C ASP A 81 -10.16 -8.94 -14.37
N LYS A 82 -11.24 -8.16 -14.44
CA LYS A 82 -11.32 -6.85 -13.76
C LYS A 82 -11.42 -7.03 -12.25
N ILE A 83 -10.51 -6.40 -11.52
CA ILE A 83 -10.54 -6.34 -10.06
C ILE A 83 -11.53 -5.26 -9.62
N ASN A 84 -12.54 -5.64 -8.83
CA ASN A 84 -13.64 -4.78 -8.39
C ASN A 84 -13.41 -4.07 -7.05
N GLY A 85 -12.16 -4.00 -6.59
CA GLY A 85 -11.77 -3.37 -5.33
C GLY A 85 -11.19 -4.36 -4.33
N MET A 86 -11.29 -4.05 -3.04
CA MET A 86 -10.79 -4.91 -1.97
C MET A 86 -11.84 -5.16 -0.89
N ILE A 87 -11.59 -6.18 -0.09
CA ILE A 87 -12.32 -6.45 1.15
C ILE A 87 -11.31 -6.58 2.30
N LEU A 88 -11.59 -5.88 3.40
CA LEU A 88 -10.78 -6.01 4.62
C LEU A 88 -11.08 -7.37 5.27
N VAL A 89 -10.04 -8.05 5.67
CA VAL A 89 -10.11 -9.32 6.41
C VAL A 89 -9.23 -9.23 7.65
N ASN A 90 -9.77 -9.71 8.77
CA ASN A 90 -9.06 -9.72 10.05
C ASN A 90 -8.31 -11.03 10.29
N GLU A 91 -8.60 -12.05 9.47
CA GLU A 91 -7.99 -13.37 9.53
C GLU A 91 -7.48 -13.79 8.16
N LYS A 92 -6.76 -14.91 8.10
CA LYS A 92 -6.28 -15.48 6.85
C LYS A 92 -7.44 -15.79 5.91
N SER A 93 -7.41 -15.19 4.72
CA SER A 93 -8.44 -15.35 3.69
C SER A 93 -8.21 -16.56 2.78
N GLY A 94 -9.13 -16.81 1.86
CA GLY A 94 -9.03 -17.91 0.89
C GLY A 94 -9.27 -19.29 1.52
N LYS A 95 -10.19 -19.38 2.51
CA LYS A 95 -10.61 -20.64 3.13
C LYS A 95 -11.39 -21.48 2.13
N LYS A 96 -11.00 -22.74 1.98
CA LYS A 96 -11.64 -23.71 1.09
C LYS A 96 -12.73 -24.51 1.81
N TYR A 97 -12.41 -25.09 2.97
CA TYR A 97 -13.31 -25.84 3.82
C TYR A 97 -12.69 -26.07 5.21
N ASP A 98 -13.51 -26.49 6.18
CA ASP A 98 -13.05 -26.95 7.47
C ASP A 98 -12.67 -28.43 7.38
N GLY A 99 -11.36 -28.71 7.39
CA GLY A 99 -10.84 -30.08 7.41
C GLY A 99 -10.89 -30.71 8.79
N LYS A 100 -10.67 -32.03 8.85
CA LYS A 100 -10.66 -32.80 10.12
C LYS A 100 -9.67 -32.25 11.18
N TYR A 101 -8.58 -31.62 10.74
CA TYR A 101 -7.50 -31.09 11.59
C TYR A 101 -7.38 -29.55 11.53
N GLY A 102 -8.40 -28.87 11.07
CA GLY A 102 -8.43 -27.41 10.95
C GLY A 102 -8.76 -26.90 9.56
N PRO A 103 -8.80 -25.58 9.37
CA PRO A 103 -9.19 -24.98 8.10
C PRO A 103 -8.16 -25.24 7.00
N VAL A 104 -8.65 -25.61 5.82
CA VAL A 104 -7.85 -25.77 4.59
C VAL A 104 -8.01 -24.55 3.70
N TYR A 105 -6.92 -24.03 3.18
CA TYR A 105 -6.90 -22.84 2.35
C TYR A 105 -6.52 -23.16 0.91
N TYR A 106 -6.97 -22.31 -0.02
CA TYR A 106 -6.54 -22.40 -1.41
C TYR A 106 -5.03 -22.13 -1.54
N ALA A 107 -4.38 -22.87 -2.43
CA ALA A 107 -2.98 -22.62 -2.78
C ALA A 107 -2.87 -21.44 -3.74
N GLU A 108 -1.72 -20.80 -3.79
CA GLU A 108 -1.48 -19.65 -4.68
C GLU A 108 -1.57 -20.00 -6.18
N THR A 109 -1.46 -21.28 -6.52
CA THR A 109 -1.69 -21.78 -7.88
C THR A 109 -3.14 -21.63 -8.34
N ASP A 110 -4.09 -21.58 -7.42
CA ASP A 110 -5.49 -21.22 -7.68
C ASP A 110 -5.67 -19.71 -7.45
N TYR A 111 -5.09 -18.88 -8.32
CA TYR A 111 -5.03 -17.43 -8.18
C TYR A 111 -6.36 -16.79 -7.83
N ARG A 112 -7.42 -17.21 -8.54
CA ARG A 112 -8.73 -16.60 -8.40
C ARG A 112 -9.28 -16.73 -6.99
N LYS A 113 -9.24 -17.93 -6.41
CA LYS A 113 -9.76 -18.22 -5.08
C LYS A 113 -8.79 -17.84 -3.96
N PHE A 114 -7.49 -17.82 -4.26
CA PHE A 114 -6.47 -17.43 -3.29
C PHE A 114 -6.45 -15.94 -3.03
N TYR A 115 -6.56 -15.11 -4.08
CA TYR A 115 -6.43 -13.66 -3.98
C TYR A 115 -7.76 -12.93 -3.88
N PHE A 116 -8.87 -13.53 -4.37
CA PHE A 116 -10.13 -12.82 -4.58
C PHE A 116 -11.35 -13.56 -4.02
N THR A 117 -12.39 -12.79 -3.71
CA THR A 117 -13.74 -13.30 -3.54
C THR A 117 -14.36 -13.67 -4.90
N ASP A 118 -15.51 -14.35 -4.89
CA ASP A 118 -16.26 -14.66 -6.13
C ASP A 118 -16.64 -13.39 -6.91
N GLY A 119 -16.86 -12.26 -6.23
CA GLY A 119 -17.11 -10.95 -6.83
C GLY A 119 -15.86 -10.17 -7.26
N MET A 120 -14.70 -10.82 -7.35
CA MET A 120 -13.43 -10.21 -7.74
C MET A 120 -12.97 -9.04 -6.88
N LYS A 121 -13.30 -9.06 -5.58
CA LYS A 121 -12.70 -8.17 -4.57
C LYS A 121 -11.46 -8.84 -4.00
N MET A 122 -10.35 -8.13 -3.98
CA MET A 122 -9.09 -8.65 -3.45
C MET A 122 -9.10 -8.69 -1.93
N TYR A 123 -8.63 -9.78 -1.34
CA TYR A 123 -8.45 -9.86 0.12
C TYR A 123 -7.29 -8.98 0.58
N SER A 124 -7.50 -8.18 1.64
CA SER A 124 -6.48 -7.23 2.13
C SER A 124 -5.17 -7.90 2.54
N ASP A 125 -5.23 -9.10 3.15
CA ASP A 125 -4.07 -9.89 3.56
C ASP A 125 -3.26 -10.47 2.37
N LYS A 126 -3.76 -10.36 1.15
CA LYS A 126 -3.13 -10.88 -0.07
C LYS A 126 -2.61 -9.79 -1.01
N ILE A 127 -2.96 -8.52 -0.80
CA ILE A 127 -2.59 -7.43 -1.72
C ILE A 127 -1.08 -7.32 -1.89
N ALA A 128 -0.33 -7.25 -0.78
CA ALA A 128 1.12 -7.15 -0.83
C ALA A 128 1.76 -8.34 -1.57
N LYS A 129 1.27 -9.55 -1.30
CA LYS A 129 1.73 -10.77 -1.97
C LYS A 129 1.46 -10.75 -3.47
N PHE A 130 0.29 -10.24 -3.89
CA PHE A 130 -0.04 -10.07 -5.30
C PHE A 130 0.89 -9.08 -5.99
N VAL A 131 1.19 -7.95 -5.34
CA VAL A 131 2.15 -6.94 -5.86
C VAL A 131 3.56 -7.54 -5.99
N CYS A 132 4.04 -8.29 -4.98
CA CYS A 132 5.32 -9.00 -5.07
C CYS A 132 5.36 -9.99 -6.23
N ARG A 133 4.23 -10.65 -6.52
CA ARG A 133 4.14 -11.52 -7.67
C ARG A 133 4.18 -10.74 -8.98
N CYS A 134 3.43 -9.63 -9.11
CA CYS A 134 3.54 -8.74 -10.26
C CYS A 134 4.98 -8.26 -10.48
N GLU A 135 5.68 -7.90 -9.41
CA GLU A 135 7.10 -7.51 -9.47
C GLU A 135 7.97 -8.60 -10.06
N LYS A 136 7.79 -9.83 -9.58
CA LYS A 136 8.55 -11.00 -10.06
C LYS A 136 8.26 -11.28 -11.54
N GLU A 137 6.99 -11.38 -11.93
CA GLU A 137 6.57 -11.68 -13.31
C GLU A 137 6.99 -10.59 -14.29
N THR A 138 7.03 -9.34 -13.84
CA THR A 138 7.46 -8.19 -14.67
C THR A 138 8.95 -7.89 -14.58
N LYS A 139 9.73 -8.70 -13.83
CA LYS A 139 11.19 -8.53 -13.66
C LYS A 139 11.57 -7.13 -13.17
N GLY A 140 10.89 -6.65 -12.11
CA GLY A 140 11.24 -5.38 -11.46
C GLY A 140 10.50 -4.14 -11.98
N LYS A 141 9.53 -4.27 -12.89
CA LYS A 141 8.85 -3.09 -13.47
C LYS A 141 7.94 -2.37 -12.48
N VAL A 142 7.41 -3.05 -11.46
CA VAL A 142 6.59 -2.41 -10.42
C VAL A 142 7.43 -1.41 -9.64
N SER A 143 8.55 -1.84 -9.07
CA SER A 143 9.48 -0.97 -8.35
C SER A 143 10.04 0.14 -9.24
N GLN A 144 10.40 -0.17 -10.47
CA GLN A 144 10.90 0.81 -11.42
C GLN A 144 9.87 1.92 -11.70
N ARG A 145 8.61 1.55 -11.92
CA ARG A 145 7.51 2.51 -12.11
C ARG A 145 7.31 3.39 -10.88
N ILE A 146 7.25 2.78 -9.70
CA ILE A 146 7.05 3.48 -8.43
C ILE A 146 8.19 4.48 -8.19
N SER A 147 9.44 4.06 -8.33
CA SER A 147 10.62 4.91 -8.14
C SER A 147 10.70 6.07 -9.15
N LYS A 148 10.22 5.84 -10.38
CA LYS A 148 10.13 6.90 -11.40
C LYS A 148 9.03 7.91 -11.09
N SER A 149 7.89 7.45 -10.55
CA SER A 149 6.76 8.33 -10.21
C SER A 149 7.00 9.10 -8.91
N TYR A 150 7.66 8.46 -7.95
CA TYR A 150 7.93 9.02 -6.62
C TYR A 150 9.41 8.79 -6.25
N PRO A 151 10.28 9.74 -6.59
CA PRO A 151 11.69 9.68 -6.17
C PRO A 151 11.87 9.66 -4.65
N ARG A 152 10.86 10.12 -3.91
CA ARG A 152 10.83 10.11 -2.44
C ARG A 152 9.53 9.52 -1.93
N ILE A 153 9.68 8.52 -1.05
CA ILE A 153 8.56 7.85 -0.39
C ILE A 153 8.80 7.91 1.12
N TYR A 154 7.81 8.41 1.83
CA TYR A 154 7.76 8.40 3.27
C TYR A 154 6.68 7.42 3.72
N VAL A 155 7.03 6.54 4.64
CA VAL A 155 6.11 5.58 5.26
C VAL A 155 5.94 5.98 6.71
N ASP A 156 4.74 6.41 7.08
CA ASP A 156 4.36 6.70 8.46
C ASP A 156 3.78 5.43 9.08
N GLU A 157 4.10 5.18 10.35
CA GLU A 157 3.68 3.99 11.10
C GLU A 157 4.08 2.66 10.40
N ILE A 158 5.37 2.53 10.10
CA ILE A 158 5.92 1.37 9.36
C ILE A 158 5.81 0.04 10.15
N GLN A 159 5.56 0.13 11.46
CA GLN A 159 5.38 -1.04 12.33
C GLN A 159 3.98 -1.68 12.22
N ASP A 160 2.98 -0.98 11.67
CA ASP A 160 1.61 -1.46 11.45
C ASP A 160 1.48 -2.18 10.10
#